data_818c73c046028bde3a416f4f34366d30
#
_entry.id   818c73c046028bde3a416f4f34366d30
#
_cell.length_a   1.000
_cell.length_b   1.000
_cell.length_c   1.000
_cell.angle_alpha   90.00
_cell.angle_beta   90.00
_cell.angle_gamma   90.00
#
_symmetry.space_group_name_H-M   'P 1'
#
loop_
_entity.id
_entity.type
_entity.pdbx_description
1 polymer ?
#
loop_
_entity_poly.entity_id
_entity_poly.type
_entity_poly.pdbx_seq_one_letter_code
_entity_poly.pdbx_strand_id
1 'polypeptide(L)'
;STDFTVPTLKGYSTLRSLHGTLTTLVVTVAAKTSAHRYNGQGSNNGFLIDGVSAPFLTFTPGRTYRFDISDGSNAQHPLRFYYDADRTTEYTTGVTISGTHGTGSAYIEIVVSDTTPTVLHYGCINHPLMGNGIQTNSNVLDTEHNSTVRGSMTATSFVGDITGNVTGNVTGDVTGNVNATSGVSTFTTLDINGDVDIDGHA
;
A
#
# COMPACT_ATOMS: atom_id res chain seq x y z
N SER A 1 -26.43 34.00 -11.53
CA SER A 1 -25.26 33.24 -11.94
C SER A 1 -24.29 33.26 -10.80
N THR A 2 -24.41 32.30 -9.92
CA THR A 2 -23.39 32.02 -8.90
C THR A 2 -22.25 31.34 -9.62
N ASP A 3 -21.29 32.15 -9.99
CA ASP A 3 -20.01 31.69 -10.48
C ASP A 3 -19.35 30.86 -9.36
N PHE A 4 -19.44 29.56 -9.48
CA PHE A 4 -18.65 28.62 -8.70
C PHE A 4 -17.25 28.63 -9.30
N THR A 5 -16.65 29.81 -9.25
CA THR A 5 -15.21 29.92 -9.48
C THR A 5 -14.56 29.07 -8.44
N VAL A 6 -13.98 28.04 -8.91
CA VAL A 6 -13.14 27.14 -8.18
C VAL A 6 -11.99 27.92 -7.50
N PRO A 7 -12.21 28.48 -6.34
CA PRO A 7 -11.10 28.73 -5.43
C PRO A 7 -10.60 27.38 -4.94
N THR A 8 -10.91 26.35 -5.70
CA THR A 8 -10.82 24.97 -5.33
C THR A 8 -9.41 24.53 -5.07
N LEU A 9 -8.41 25.09 -5.70
CA LEU A 9 -7.04 24.79 -5.28
C LEU A 9 -6.65 25.53 -3.99
N LYS A 10 -7.07 26.78 -3.83
CA LYS A 10 -6.89 27.50 -2.55
C LYS A 10 -7.82 26.94 -1.48
N GLY A 11 -9.07 26.65 -1.80
CA GLY A 11 -10.01 26.03 -0.89
C GLY A 11 -9.61 24.61 -0.49
N TYR A 12 -9.07 23.83 -1.40
CA TYR A 12 -8.57 22.48 -1.11
C TYR A 12 -7.33 22.50 -0.20
N SER A 13 -6.42 23.40 -0.45
CA SER A 13 -5.27 23.64 0.42
C SER A 13 -5.70 24.13 1.81
N THR A 14 -6.70 25.00 1.86
CA THR A 14 -7.25 25.54 3.12
C THR A 14 -8.08 24.47 3.86
N LEU A 15 -8.84 23.64 3.14
CA LEU A 15 -9.57 22.52 3.73
C LEU A 15 -8.61 21.47 4.32
N ARG A 16 -7.48 21.21 3.69
CA ARG A 16 -6.44 20.33 4.28
C ARG A 16 -5.89 20.88 5.58
N SER A 17 -5.72 22.19 5.70
CA SER A 17 -5.26 22.82 6.94
C SER A 17 -6.36 22.93 8.00
N LEU A 18 -7.63 23.06 7.60
CA LEU A 18 -8.78 23.11 8.50
C LEU A 18 -9.14 21.77 9.12
N HIS A 19 -8.84 20.64 8.43
CA HIS A 19 -9.17 19.30 8.94
C HIS A 19 -8.10 18.73 9.88
N GLY A 20 -7.04 19.50 10.19
CA GLY A 20 -5.95 19.06 11.04
C GLY A 20 -5.17 17.86 10.49
N THR A 21 -4.24 17.35 11.28
CA THR A 21 -3.44 16.16 10.96
C THR A 21 -4.10 14.87 11.42
N LEU A 22 -5.01 14.96 12.39
CA LEU A 22 -5.74 13.82 12.97
C LEU A 22 -7.16 13.75 12.42
N THR A 23 -7.52 12.58 11.89
CA THR A 23 -8.89 12.23 11.49
C THR A 23 -9.37 11.07 12.35
N THR A 24 -10.48 11.24 13.06
CA THR A 24 -11.08 10.16 13.88
C THR A 24 -12.23 9.52 13.11
N LEU A 25 -12.23 8.20 13.07
CA LEU A 25 -13.21 7.33 12.43
C LEU A 25 -13.86 6.46 13.53
N VAL A 26 -15.17 6.49 13.63
CA VAL A 26 -15.91 5.67 14.62
C VAL A 26 -16.10 4.27 14.07
N VAL A 27 -15.70 3.27 14.85
CA VAL A 27 -15.81 1.85 14.47
C VAL A 27 -16.88 1.19 15.31
N THR A 28 -17.80 0.53 14.65
CA THR A 28 -18.79 -0.37 15.28
C THR A 28 -18.84 -1.69 14.53
N VAL A 29 -19.48 -2.70 15.12
CA VAL A 29 -19.67 -4.01 14.52
C VAL A 29 -21.14 -4.34 14.45
N ALA A 30 -21.60 -4.79 13.30
CA ALA A 30 -22.98 -5.25 13.11
C ALA A 30 -23.03 -6.43 12.13
N ALA A 31 -24.21 -7.08 12.07
CA ALA A 31 -24.46 -8.11 11.08
C ALA A 31 -24.29 -7.56 9.66
N LYS A 32 -23.65 -8.33 8.80
CA LYS A 32 -23.48 -7.97 7.40
C LYS A 32 -24.83 -7.91 6.69
N THR A 33 -24.98 -6.92 5.84
CA THR A 33 -26.08 -6.76 4.91
C THR A 33 -25.57 -6.88 3.47
N SER A 34 -26.48 -6.78 2.51
CA SER A 34 -26.10 -6.73 1.07
C SER A 34 -25.15 -5.56 0.71
N ALA A 35 -25.04 -4.55 1.58
CA ALA A 35 -24.09 -3.45 1.41
C ALA A 35 -22.65 -3.85 1.75
N HIS A 36 -22.45 -4.96 2.47
CA HIS A 36 -21.10 -5.42 2.83
C HIS A 36 -20.49 -6.21 1.67
N ARG A 37 -19.28 -5.83 1.26
CA ARG A 37 -18.51 -6.49 0.19
C ARG A 37 -18.47 -8.03 0.31
N TYR A 38 -18.36 -8.54 1.54
CA TYR A 38 -18.28 -9.98 1.83
C TYR A 38 -19.56 -10.50 2.48
N ASN A 39 -20.72 -10.01 2.06
CA ASN A 39 -21.98 -10.55 2.54
C ASN A 39 -22.11 -12.04 2.19
N GLY A 40 -22.51 -12.86 3.17
CA GLY A 40 -22.59 -14.31 2.99
C GLY A 40 -21.26 -15.06 2.99
N GLN A 41 -20.13 -14.37 3.26
CA GLN A 41 -18.80 -14.97 3.31
C GLN A 41 -18.11 -14.64 4.64
N GLY A 42 -17.34 -15.60 5.18
CA GLY A 42 -16.58 -15.45 6.41
C GLY A 42 -17.47 -15.19 7.63
N SER A 43 -17.13 -14.21 8.44
CA SER A 43 -17.94 -13.81 9.59
C SER A 43 -19.32 -13.30 9.17
N ASN A 44 -20.34 -13.58 9.98
CA ASN A 44 -21.66 -12.97 9.82
C ASN A 44 -21.67 -11.47 10.19
N ASN A 45 -20.67 -11.01 10.95
CA ASN A 45 -20.51 -9.62 11.34
C ASN A 45 -19.47 -8.93 10.46
N GLY A 46 -19.58 -7.61 10.32
CA GLY A 46 -18.64 -6.72 9.63
C GLY A 46 -18.41 -5.44 10.39
N PHE A 47 -17.29 -4.78 10.12
CA PHE A 47 -17.04 -3.44 10.64
C PHE A 47 -17.89 -2.41 9.92
N LEU A 48 -18.40 -1.45 10.68
CA LEU A 48 -18.92 -0.20 10.15
C LEU A 48 -17.91 0.91 10.52
N ILE A 49 -17.52 1.71 9.56
CA ILE A 49 -16.68 2.89 9.77
C ILE A 49 -17.55 4.11 9.49
N ASP A 50 -17.74 4.95 10.52
CA ASP A 50 -18.68 6.07 10.51
C ASP A 50 -20.09 5.67 10.00
N GLY A 51 -20.54 4.48 10.42
CA GLY A 51 -21.83 3.90 10.03
C GLY A 51 -21.88 3.27 8.64
N VAL A 52 -20.82 3.34 7.85
CA VAL A 52 -20.74 2.74 6.50
C VAL A 52 -20.18 1.32 6.60
N SER A 53 -20.84 0.37 5.94
CA SER A 53 -20.48 -1.04 5.98
C SER A 53 -19.17 -1.30 5.23
N ALA A 54 -18.12 -1.61 5.98
CA ALA A 54 -16.79 -1.93 5.52
C ALA A 54 -16.33 -1.10 4.30
N PRO A 55 -16.27 0.24 4.41
CA PRO A 55 -15.89 1.07 3.28
C PRO A 55 -14.44 0.80 2.84
N PHE A 56 -14.16 0.98 1.55
CA PHE A 56 -12.80 1.13 1.08
C PHE A 56 -12.27 2.50 1.55
N LEU A 57 -11.13 2.51 2.24
CA LEU A 57 -10.57 3.72 2.81
C LEU A 57 -9.46 4.28 1.94
N THR A 58 -9.28 5.61 2.02
CA THR A 58 -8.17 6.31 1.38
C THR A 58 -7.38 7.07 2.43
N PHE A 59 -6.11 6.76 2.56
CA PHE A 59 -5.18 7.44 3.44
C PHE A 59 -4.31 8.43 2.68
N THR A 60 -3.91 9.49 3.37
CA THR A 60 -3.04 10.51 2.80
C THR A 60 -1.78 10.64 3.67
N PRO A 61 -0.58 10.56 3.10
CA PRO A 61 0.67 10.77 3.83
C PRO A 61 0.69 12.11 4.57
N GLY A 62 1.33 12.12 5.74
CA GLY A 62 1.37 13.26 6.64
C GLY A 62 0.15 13.41 7.54
N ARG A 63 -0.78 12.44 7.54
CA ARG A 63 -1.96 12.40 8.39
C ARG A 63 -1.93 11.23 9.35
N THR A 64 -2.62 11.40 10.47
CA THR A 64 -2.91 10.34 11.44
C THR A 64 -4.39 10.02 11.38
N TYR A 65 -4.71 8.75 11.27
CA TYR A 65 -6.08 8.24 11.32
C TYR A 65 -6.27 7.47 12.61
N ARG A 66 -7.24 7.92 13.41
CA ARG A 66 -7.64 7.24 14.65
C ARG A 66 -8.95 6.50 14.42
N PHE A 67 -8.95 5.23 14.70
CA PHE A 67 -10.11 4.37 14.73
C PHE A 67 -10.57 4.27 16.18
N ASP A 68 -11.66 4.92 16.50
CA ASP A 68 -12.31 4.81 17.81
C ASP A 68 -13.04 3.46 17.88
N ILE A 69 -12.50 2.57 18.69
CA ILE A 69 -12.96 1.20 18.90
C ILE A 69 -13.57 1.02 20.29
N SER A 70 -14.01 2.10 20.92
CA SER A 70 -14.56 2.11 22.28
C SER A 70 -15.97 1.51 22.37
N ASP A 71 -16.74 1.51 21.28
CA ASP A 71 -18.08 0.93 21.25
C ASP A 71 -18.06 -0.55 21.62
N GLY A 72 -19.00 -0.97 22.49
CA GLY A 72 -19.07 -2.33 23.03
C GLY A 72 -19.18 -3.44 21.98
N SER A 73 -19.68 -3.14 20.79
CA SER A 73 -19.73 -4.10 19.68
C SER A 73 -18.35 -4.56 19.21
N ASN A 74 -17.30 -3.81 19.50
CA ASN A 74 -15.92 -4.15 19.15
C ASN A 74 -15.27 -5.17 20.10
N ALA A 75 -15.89 -5.51 21.23
CA ALA A 75 -15.26 -6.27 22.32
C ALA A 75 -14.65 -7.61 21.88
N GLN A 76 -15.27 -8.33 20.94
CA GLN A 76 -14.78 -9.60 20.42
C GLN A 76 -14.14 -9.46 19.02
N HIS A 77 -13.97 -8.23 18.54
CA HIS A 77 -13.57 -7.93 17.19
C HIS A 77 -12.37 -6.98 17.13
N PRO A 78 -11.17 -7.43 17.59
CA PRO A 78 -9.97 -6.60 17.50
C PRO A 78 -9.64 -6.25 16.07
N LEU A 79 -9.72 -4.94 15.72
CA LEU A 79 -9.32 -4.42 14.42
C LEU A 79 -7.80 -4.36 14.33
N ARG A 80 -7.24 -4.70 13.17
CA ARG A 80 -5.83 -4.58 12.82
C ARG A 80 -5.68 -4.21 11.36
N PHE A 81 -4.46 -3.78 11.01
CA PHE A 81 -4.05 -3.51 9.63
C PHE A 81 -3.17 -4.64 9.12
N TYR A 82 -3.26 -4.93 7.83
CA TYR A 82 -2.56 -6.04 7.19
C TYR A 82 -2.05 -5.63 5.81
N TYR A 83 -0.95 -6.25 5.38
CA TYR A 83 -0.45 -6.11 4.01
C TYR A 83 -1.35 -6.82 3.00
N ASP A 84 -2.04 -7.86 3.42
CA ASP A 84 -2.82 -8.74 2.56
C ASP A 84 -4.25 -8.94 3.07
N ALA A 85 -5.15 -9.27 2.13
CA ALA A 85 -6.58 -9.46 2.43
C ALA A 85 -6.85 -10.70 3.30
N ASP A 86 -5.96 -11.69 3.27
CA ASP A 86 -6.09 -12.94 4.04
C ASP A 86 -5.66 -12.75 5.49
N ARG A 87 -5.08 -11.57 5.82
CA ARG A 87 -4.64 -11.22 7.17
C ARG A 87 -3.49 -12.09 7.67
N THR A 88 -2.59 -12.50 6.77
CA THR A 88 -1.43 -13.34 7.09
C THR A 88 -0.31 -12.54 7.70
N THR A 89 -0.14 -11.28 7.24
CA THR A 89 0.95 -10.40 7.70
C THR A 89 0.38 -9.10 8.24
N GLU A 90 0.51 -8.90 9.55
CA GLU A 90 0.04 -7.66 10.21
C GLU A 90 0.98 -6.50 9.89
N TYR A 91 0.40 -5.35 9.56
CA TYR A 91 1.10 -4.08 9.40
C TYR A 91 1.09 -3.30 10.72
N THR A 92 2.27 -3.04 11.28
CA THR A 92 2.43 -2.40 12.58
C THR A 92 3.21 -1.09 12.55
N THR A 93 3.82 -0.73 11.41
CA THR A 93 4.62 0.49 11.30
C THR A 93 3.74 1.74 11.43
N GLY A 94 4.07 2.60 12.37
CA GLY A 94 3.29 3.80 12.67
C GLY A 94 1.93 3.51 13.33
N VAL A 95 1.66 2.27 13.76
CA VAL A 95 0.40 1.87 14.41
C VAL A 95 0.55 1.92 15.93
N THR A 96 -0.39 2.56 16.59
CA THR A 96 -0.52 2.60 18.06
C THR A 96 -1.88 2.07 18.47
N ILE A 97 -1.90 1.17 19.45
CA ILE A 97 -3.11 0.60 20.01
C ILE A 97 -3.22 1.05 21.47
N SER A 98 -4.35 1.61 21.85
CA SER A 98 -4.63 2.09 23.20
C SER A 98 -5.95 1.53 23.72
N GLY A 99 -5.91 1.02 24.92
CA GLY A 99 -7.10 0.45 25.59
C GLY A 99 -7.50 -0.93 25.08
N THR A 100 -8.64 -1.41 25.58
CA THR A 100 -9.22 -2.70 25.20
C THR A 100 -10.40 -2.46 24.27
N HIS A 101 -10.46 -3.16 23.16
CA HIS A 101 -11.56 -3.09 22.19
C HIS A 101 -12.92 -3.23 22.87
N GLY A 102 -13.84 -2.36 22.54
CA GLY A 102 -15.19 -2.33 23.10
C GLY A 102 -15.29 -1.72 24.50
N THR A 103 -14.24 -1.03 24.98
CA THR A 103 -14.27 -0.43 26.32
C THR A 103 -13.67 0.98 26.34
N GLY A 104 -14.21 1.85 27.20
CA GLY A 104 -13.67 3.15 27.54
C GLY A 104 -13.39 4.04 26.32
N SER A 105 -12.18 4.57 26.25
CA SER A 105 -11.69 5.42 25.16
C SER A 105 -10.67 4.68 24.29
N ALA A 106 -10.89 3.39 24.04
CA ALA A 106 -9.99 2.56 23.25
C ALA A 106 -9.94 3.01 21.79
N TYR A 107 -8.73 3.06 21.24
CA TYR A 107 -8.52 3.45 19.85
C TYR A 107 -7.33 2.72 19.23
N ILE A 108 -7.29 2.72 17.91
CA ILE A 108 -6.11 2.39 17.12
C ILE A 108 -5.77 3.61 16.28
N GLU A 109 -4.52 4.03 16.28
CA GLU A 109 -4.01 5.06 15.39
C GLU A 109 -3.04 4.49 14.38
N ILE A 110 -3.06 5.04 13.18
CA ILE A 110 -2.05 4.83 12.17
C ILE A 110 -1.53 6.18 11.69
N VAL A 111 -0.22 6.40 11.84
CA VAL A 111 0.49 7.55 11.26
C VAL A 111 0.89 7.18 9.85
N VAL A 112 0.33 7.86 8.87
CA VAL A 112 0.57 7.60 7.46
C VAL A 112 1.71 8.47 6.95
N SER A 113 2.69 7.85 6.32
CA SER A 113 3.85 8.49 5.68
C SER A 113 3.96 8.08 4.21
N ASP A 114 4.93 8.63 3.51
CA ASP A 114 5.22 8.21 2.13
C ASP A 114 5.78 6.78 2.04
N THR A 115 6.25 6.22 3.16
CA THR A 115 6.69 4.82 3.24
C THR A 115 5.56 3.85 3.64
N THR A 116 4.36 4.36 3.95
CA THR A 116 3.20 3.50 4.18
C THR A 116 2.82 2.79 2.89
N PRO A 117 2.61 1.47 2.89
CA PRO A 117 2.26 0.72 1.70
C PRO A 117 1.08 1.32 0.94
N THR A 118 1.17 1.32 -0.40
CA THR A 118 0.11 1.85 -1.27
C THR A 118 -1.23 1.16 -1.04
N VAL A 119 -1.19 -0.13 -0.68
CA VAL A 119 -2.37 -0.92 -0.35
C VAL A 119 -2.17 -1.59 1.00
N LEU A 120 -3.11 -1.38 1.89
CA LEU A 120 -3.28 -2.10 3.14
C LEU A 120 -4.70 -2.66 3.22
N HIS A 121 -4.95 -3.47 4.22
CA HIS A 121 -6.26 -4.01 4.54
C HIS A 121 -6.53 -3.80 6.02
N TYR A 122 -7.79 -3.56 6.39
CA TYR A 122 -8.22 -3.63 7.78
C TYR A 122 -9.13 -4.83 7.98
N GLY A 123 -8.97 -5.49 9.11
CA GLY A 123 -9.69 -6.71 9.41
C GLY A 123 -9.71 -7.03 10.90
N CYS A 124 -10.50 -8.03 11.27
CA CYS A 124 -10.54 -8.54 12.62
C CYS A 124 -9.52 -9.67 12.79
N ILE A 125 -8.79 -9.71 13.92
CA ILE A 125 -7.89 -10.84 14.23
C ILE A 125 -8.66 -12.16 14.25
N ASN A 126 -9.81 -12.16 14.94
CA ASN A 126 -10.55 -13.38 15.28
C ASN A 126 -11.43 -13.90 14.14
N HIS A 127 -11.94 -13.01 13.29
CA HIS A 127 -12.99 -13.34 12.34
C HIS A 127 -12.64 -12.88 10.92
N PRO A 128 -12.78 -13.75 9.91
CA PRO A 128 -12.43 -13.42 8.53
C PRO A 128 -13.43 -12.47 7.88
N LEU A 129 -12.92 -11.67 6.93
CA LEU A 129 -13.70 -10.89 5.98
C LEU A 129 -14.66 -9.86 6.63
N MET A 130 -14.26 -9.26 7.76
CA MET A 130 -15.03 -8.21 8.44
C MET A 130 -14.75 -6.80 7.93
N GLY A 131 -13.62 -6.57 7.28
CA GLY A 131 -13.17 -5.25 6.81
C GLY A 131 -13.02 -5.15 5.30
N ASN A 132 -12.14 -4.27 4.84
CA ASN A 132 -11.91 -3.98 3.43
C ASN A 132 -10.48 -3.50 3.19
N GLY A 133 -10.20 -3.08 1.97
CA GLY A 133 -8.92 -2.49 1.57
C GLY A 133 -8.79 -1.01 1.97
N ILE A 134 -7.55 -0.58 2.01
CA ILE A 134 -7.13 0.81 2.22
C ILE A 134 -6.16 1.14 1.10
N GLN A 135 -6.33 2.28 0.46
CA GLN A 135 -5.36 2.83 -0.49
C GLN A 135 -4.66 4.02 0.13
N THR A 136 -3.35 4.05 0.08
CA THR A 136 -2.56 5.23 0.45
C THR A 136 -2.30 6.07 -0.79
N ASN A 137 -2.65 7.35 -0.74
CA ASN A 137 -2.38 8.31 -1.80
C ASN A 137 -0.92 8.77 -1.76
N SER A 138 0.01 7.83 -1.77
CA SER A 138 1.43 8.09 -1.91
C SER A 138 1.87 7.81 -3.35
N ASN A 139 2.83 8.59 -3.84
CA ASN A 139 3.55 8.29 -5.07
C ASN A 139 4.83 7.47 -4.81
N VAL A 140 5.10 7.15 -3.55
CA VAL A 140 6.18 6.24 -3.14
C VAL A 140 5.60 4.84 -3.02
N LEU A 141 6.10 3.92 -3.82
CA LEU A 141 5.82 2.50 -3.70
C LEU A 141 6.92 1.88 -2.83
N ASP A 142 6.69 1.83 -1.52
CA ASP A 142 7.55 1.08 -0.60
C ASP A 142 7.08 -0.37 -0.57
N THR A 143 7.92 -1.27 -1.04
CA THR A 143 7.61 -2.69 -1.12
C THR A 143 8.60 -3.49 -0.29
N GLU A 144 8.36 -3.56 1.01
CA GLU A 144 8.99 -4.60 1.84
C GLU A 144 8.52 -6.01 1.41
N HIS A 145 7.47 -6.07 0.60
CA HIS A 145 6.88 -7.27 0.03
C HIS A 145 6.95 -7.23 -1.50
N ASN A 146 6.99 -8.40 -2.13
CA ASN A 146 7.06 -8.52 -3.58
C ASN A 146 5.88 -7.82 -4.28
N SER A 147 6.19 -6.92 -5.19
CA SER A 147 5.21 -6.31 -6.09
C SER A 147 5.24 -6.97 -7.45
N THR A 148 4.07 -7.35 -7.97
CA THR A 148 3.92 -7.90 -9.31
C THR A 148 3.28 -6.88 -10.24
N VAL A 149 3.98 -6.48 -11.28
CA VAL A 149 3.45 -5.66 -12.37
C VAL A 149 3.08 -6.60 -13.53
N ARG A 150 1.79 -6.68 -13.88
CA ARG A 150 1.30 -7.51 -15.00
C ARG A 150 1.25 -6.78 -16.34
N GLY A 151 1.84 -5.62 -16.43
CA GLY A 151 1.90 -4.79 -17.61
C GLY A 151 3.28 -4.17 -17.76
N SER A 152 3.33 -2.99 -18.36
CA SER A 152 4.59 -2.23 -18.51
C SER A 152 4.85 -1.36 -17.30
N MET A 153 6.11 -1.30 -16.87
CA MET A 153 6.59 -0.30 -15.92
C MET A 153 7.46 0.70 -16.68
N THR A 154 7.12 1.98 -16.58
CA THR A 154 7.93 3.07 -17.12
C THR A 154 8.52 3.86 -15.98
N ALA A 155 9.83 4.00 -15.94
CA ALA A 155 10.54 4.79 -14.93
C ALA A 155 11.62 5.65 -15.60
N THR A 156 11.90 6.81 -15.01
CA THR A 156 13.01 7.67 -15.47
C THR A 156 14.36 7.03 -15.18
N SER A 157 14.44 6.25 -14.10
CA SER A 157 15.62 5.46 -13.73
C SER A 157 15.22 4.27 -12.90
N PHE A 158 16.00 3.19 -12.98
CA PHE A 158 15.98 2.06 -12.06
C PHE A 158 17.31 2.05 -11.31
N VAL A 159 17.23 1.97 -9.98
CA VAL A 159 18.41 1.86 -9.10
C VAL A 159 18.29 0.55 -8.34
N GLY A 160 19.26 -0.34 -8.53
CA GLY A 160 19.31 -1.66 -7.90
C GLY A 160 19.64 -2.78 -8.88
N ASP A 161 19.73 -3.99 -8.34
CA ASP A 161 20.04 -5.18 -9.12
C ASP A 161 18.81 -5.66 -9.91
N ILE A 162 19.01 -6.03 -11.17
CA ILE A 162 18.01 -6.71 -11.99
C ILE A 162 18.39 -8.19 -12.02
N THR A 163 17.58 -9.02 -11.35
CA THR A 163 17.75 -10.47 -11.35
C THR A 163 16.74 -11.09 -12.31
N GLY A 164 17.20 -11.72 -13.38
CA GLY A 164 16.35 -12.36 -14.40
C GLY A 164 16.83 -12.08 -15.80
N ASN A 165 16.03 -12.49 -16.79
CA ASN A 165 16.35 -12.29 -18.18
C ASN A 165 15.83 -10.94 -18.68
N VAL A 166 16.67 -10.15 -19.34
CA VAL A 166 16.25 -8.99 -20.12
C VAL A 166 15.98 -9.47 -21.55
N THR A 167 14.70 -9.47 -21.92
CA THR A 167 14.28 -9.80 -23.30
C THR A 167 13.97 -8.50 -24.04
N GLY A 168 14.85 -8.08 -24.96
CA GLY A 168 14.73 -6.83 -25.71
C GLY A 168 16.06 -6.14 -25.86
N ASN A 169 16.01 -4.91 -26.37
CA ASN A 169 17.21 -4.10 -26.56
C ASN A 169 17.54 -3.28 -25.32
N VAL A 170 18.80 -3.30 -24.90
CA VAL A 170 19.33 -2.33 -23.97
C VAL A 170 19.89 -1.16 -24.79
N THR A 171 19.26 0.02 -24.67
CA THR A 171 19.70 1.23 -25.36
C THR A 171 20.43 2.12 -24.35
N GLY A 172 21.72 2.30 -24.50
CA GLY A 172 22.60 3.07 -23.61
C GLY A 172 23.88 2.31 -23.27
N ASP A 173 24.62 2.86 -22.32
CA ASP A 173 25.89 2.29 -21.91
C ASP A 173 25.70 1.18 -20.89
N VAL A 174 26.39 0.07 -21.05
CA VAL A 174 26.51 -0.98 -20.03
C VAL A 174 27.86 -0.78 -19.35
N THR A 175 27.81 -0.28 -18.10
CA THR A 175 29.02 -0.10 -17.29
C THR A 175 29.22 -1.32 -16.41
N GLY A 176 30.23 -2.12 -16.68
CA GLY A 176 30.53 -3.36 -15.97
C GLY A 176 30.80 -4.52 -16.90
N ASN A 177 30.80 -5.73 -16.38
CA ASN A 177 31.10 -6.93 -17.14
C ASN A 177 29.85 -7.44 -17.87
N VAL A 178 29.99 -7.69 -19.18
CA VAL A 178 29.01 -8.49 -19.94
C VAL A 178 29.51 -9.93 -19.94
N ASN A 179 28.92 -10.76 -19.08
CA ASN A 179 29.33 -12.16 -18.91
C ASN A 179 28.24 -13.12 -19.42
N ALA A 180 28.54 -13.82 -20.52
CA ALA A 180 27.71 -14.94 -20.98
C ALA A 180 28.21 -16.22 -20.32
N THR A 181 27.59 -16.63 -19.24
CA THR A 181 27.94 -17.90 -18.51
C THR A 181 27.56 -19.15 -19.28
N SER A 182 26.63 -19.02 -20.22
CA SER A 182 26.26 -20.07 -21.21
C SER A 182 25.81 -19.38 -22.50
N GLY A 183 26.37 -19.77 -23.61
CA GLY A 183 26.05 -19.18 -24.91
C GLY A 183 27.15 -18.24 -25.43
N VAL A 184 26.79 -17.46 -26.41
CA VAL A 184 27.72 -16.55 -27.12
C VAL A 184 27.21 -15.13 -27.05
N SER A 185 28.08 -14.18 -26.70
CA SER A 185 27.82 -12.75 -26.88
C SER A 185 28.23 -12.39 -28.31
N THR A 186 27.27 -11.97 -29.14
CA THR A 186 27.50 -11.59 -30.52
C THR A 186 27.47 -10.07 -30.65
N PHE A 187 28.55 -9.47 -31.13
CA PHE A 187 28.65 -8.05 -31.41
C PHE A 187 28.75 -7.85 -32.93
N THR A 188 27.93 -6.96 -33.48
CA THR A 188 28.05 -6.59 -34.92
C THR A 188 29.29 -5.77 -35.17
N THR A 189 29.67 -4.94 -34.22
CA THR A 189 30.90 -4.14 -34.21
C THR A 189 31.38 -4.10 -32.76
N LEU A 190 32.65 -4.41 -32.56
CA LEU A 190 33.32 -4.31 -31.28
C LEU A 190 34.46 -3.30 -31.41
N ASP A 191 34.33 -2.15 -30.77
CA ASP A 191 35.39 -1.14 -30.66
C ASP A 191 36.01 -1.26 -29.26
N ILE A 192 37.30 -1.59 -29.22
CA ILE A 192 38.04 -1.84 -27.99
C ILE A 192 39.12 -0.81 -27.84
N ASN A 193 38.94 0.08 -26.88
CA ASN A 193 39.95 1.11 -26.57
C ASN A 193 40.85 0.65 -25.39
N GLY A 194 41.43 -0.53 -25.52
CA GLY A 194 42.29 -1.13 -24.51
C GLY A 194 42.80 -2.50 -24.95
N ASP A 195 43.38 -3.24 -24.02
CA ASP A 195 43.88 -4.59 -24.28
C ASP A 195 42.75 -5.62 -24.43
N VAL A 196 42.91 -6.52 -25.37
CA VAL A 196 42.03 -7.68 -25.57
C VAL A 196 42.76 -8.91 -25.09
N ASP A 197 42.22 -9.55 -24.05
CA ASP A 197 42.67 -10.85 -23.60
C ASP A 197 41.66 -11.91 -24.07
N ILE A 198 42.11 -12.85 -24.89
CA ILE A 198 41.28 -13.95 -25.38
C ILE A 198 41.82 -15.25 -24.82
N ASP A 199 41.33 -15.63 -23.67
CA ASP A 199 41.58 -16.92 -23.05
C ASP A 199 40.62 -17.99 -23.66
N GLY A 200 40.97 -18.44 -24.84
CA GLY A 200 40.15 -19.44 -25.52
C GLY A 200 40.91 -20.26 -26.52
N HIS A 201 40.48 -21.51 -26.71
CA HIS A 201 41.03 -22.34 -27.76
C HIS A 201 40.59 -21.84 -29.14
N ALA A 202 41.54 -21.57 -30.01
CA ALA A 202 41.31 -21.45 -31.44
C ALA A 202 40.98 -22.81 -32.05
#